data_d2cbd5e3080c0b88e45726d6c009b040
#
_entry.id   d2cbd5e3080c0b88e45726d6c009b040
#
_cell.length_a   1.000
_cell.length_b   1.000
_cell.length_c   1.000
_cell.angle_alpha   90.00
_cell.angle_beta   90.00
_cell.angle_gamma   90.00
#
_symmetry.space_group_name_H-M   'P 1'
#
loop_
_entity.id
_entity.type
_entity.pdbx_description
1 polymer ?
#
loop_
_entity_poly.entity_id
_entity_poly.type
_entity_poly.pdbx_seq_one_letter_code
_entity_poly.pdbx_strand_id
1 'polypeptide(L)'
;MKEKLEALLREGAEKIENAKTESELQEVKGALLGKQGAVTELLKEIPKLDVSLRPEMGKAVNNVKNLLSEQIEGRREAIKLKASEIAPDFDCTLPGIAPKIGGLHPITQMCYDLNDAFRSMGFEIFHGPEITSEYFAFDNLNFPPNHPARESMDTYWLEGHDSGEANEKLCLRPHLTGGSVRYMQTHKPPYRFVYPGRVYRNETTDARHERAFFQYEALIVDKDLTFTSGKVMIKSILSKVFGQDVPVRMRAGFFPFVEPGFEIDMGCLVCGGKGCSVCKHVGWIEIMPGGTPHPNVLRAAGVDPDEYTGFYVNIGLDRLVMMRYGVDDVRLFHGTDLRFLSQFN
;
A
#
# COMPACT_ATOMS: atom_id res chain seq x y z
N MET A 1 2.79 -52.26 54.11
CA MET A 1 2.92 -50.98 53.35
C MET A 1 3.79 -51.19 52.12
N LYS A 2 4.90 -51.92 52.14
CA LYS A 2 5.72 -52.21 50.96
C LYS A 2 4.91 -52.88 49.84
N GLU A 3 4.13 -53.93 50.18
CA GLU A 3 3.24 -54.58 49.18
C GLU A 3 2.19 -53.64 48.53
N LYS A 4 1.64 -52.71 49.34
CA LYS A 4 0.71 -51.69 48.78
C LYS A 4 1.39 -50.75 47.83
N LEU A 5 2.67 -50.40 48.06
CA LEU A 5 3.46 -49.55 47.15
C LEU A 5 3.80 -50.24 45.83
N GLU A 6 4.16 -51.50 45.87
CA GLU A 6 4.44 -52.33 44.71
C GLU A 6 3.17 -52.55 43.84
N ALA A 7 2.05 -52.86 44.53
CA ALA A 7 0.76 -52.99 43.87
C ALA A 7 0.35 -51.67 43.17
N LEU A 8 0.52 -50.48 43.87
CA LEU A 8 0.21 -49.18 43.32
C LEU A 8 1.09 -48.81 42.11
N LEU A 9 2.39 -49.15 42.19
CA LEU A 9 3.30 -48.90 41.06
C LEU A 9 2.89 -49.73 39.84
N ARG A 10 2.53 -51.02 40.04
CA ARG A 10 2.12 -51.89 38.92
C ARG A 10 0.79 -51.45 38.32
N GLU A 11 -0.24 -51.19 39.13
CA GLU A 11 -1.53 -50.72 38.67
C GLU A 11 -1.44 -49.33 38.04
N GLY A 12 -0.59 -48.46 38.60
CA GLY A 12 -0.36 -47.11 38.05
C GLY A 12 0.33 -47.17 36.68
N ALA A 13 1.35 -48.01 36.53
CA ALA A 13 2.04 -48.22 35.26
C ALA A 13 1.10 -48.76 34.17
N GLU A 14 0.24 -49.73 34.52
CA GLU A 14 -0.75 -50.29 33.58
C GLU A 14 -1.77 -49.24 33.11
N LYS A 15 -2.27 -48.41 34.04
CA LYS A 15 -3.18 -47.32 33.71
C LYS A 15 -2.54 -46.23 32.80
N ILE A 16 -1.28 -45.89 33.08
CA ILE A 16 -0.50 -44.94 32.28
C ILE A 16 -0.30 -45.47 30.85
N GLU A 17 0.06 -46.76 30.73
CA GLU A 17 0.29 -47.39 29.41
C GLU A 17 -0.99 -47.50 28.59
N ASN A 18 -2.13 -47.72 29.23
CA ASN A 18 -3.43 -47.84 28.54
C ASN A 18 -4.05 -46.50 28.17
N ALA A 19 -3.60 -45.38 28.69
CA ALA A 19 -4.09 -44.06 28.34
C ALA A 19 -3.75 -43.74 26.86
N LYS A 20 -4.77 -43.46 26.05
CA LYS A 20 -4.66 -43.19 24.60
C LYS A 20 -4.69 -41.69 24.26
N THR A 21 -5.25 -40.89 25.13
CA THR A 21 -5.42 -39.44 24.93
C THR A 21 -4.76 -38.65 26.10
N GLU A 22 -4.45 -37.39 25.84
CA GLU A 22 -3.90 -36.49 26.84
C GLU A 22 -4.87 -36.26 28.02
N SER A 23 -6.19 -36.27 27.73
CA SER A 23 -7.24 -36.16 28.76
C SER A 23 -7.25 -37.37 29.70
N GLU A 24 -7.25 -38.58 29.15
CA GLU A 24 -7.16 -39.82 29.93
C GLU A 24 -5.89 -39.86 30.79
N LEU A 25 -4.74 -39.47 30.23
CA LEU A 25 -3.48 -39.42 30.96
C LEU A 25 -3.52 -38.38 32.10
N GLN A 26 -4.22 -37.26 31.90
CA GLN A 26 -4.39 -36.27 32.97
C GLN A 26 -5.31 -36.76 34.11
N GLU A 27 -6.34 -37.54 33.80
CA GLU A 27 -7.19 -38.17 34.78
C GLU A 27 -6.40 -39.20 35.60
N VAL A 28 -5.60 -40.06 34.95
CA VAL A 28 -4.70 -41.03 35.61
C VAL A 28 -3.71 -40.29 36.49
N LYS A 29 -3.10 -39.23 36.05
CA LYS A 29 -2.21 -38.38 36.86
C LYS A 29 -2.91 -37.83 38.09
N GLY A 30 -4.14 -37.35 37.95
CA GLY A 30 -4.96 -36.86 39.06
C GLY A 30 -5.25 -37.95 40.10
N ALA A 31 -5.63 -39.15 39.65
CA ALA A 31 -5.93 -40.29 40.51
C ALA A 31 -4.70 -40.84 41.26
N LEU A 32 -3.51 -40.78 40.64
CA LEU A 32 -2.28 -41.29 41.25
C LEU A 32 -1.55 -40.24 42.10
N LEU A 33 -1.36 -39.05 41.59
CA LEU A 33 -0.47 -38.01 42.13
C LEU A 33 -1.20 -36.74 42.61
N GLY A 34 -2.49 -36.68 42.44
CA GLY A 34 -3.31 -35.53 42.84
C GLY A 34 -3.40 -35.32 44.35
N LYS A 35 -4.04 -34.25 44.82
CA LYS A 35 -4.23 -33.94 46.26
C LYS A 35 -4.94 -35.06 47.05
N GLN A 36 -5.80 -35.80 46.38
CA GLN A 36 -6.50 -36.99 46.92
C GLN A 36 -6.05 -38.27 46.20
N GLY A 37 -4.93 -38.24 45.51
CA GLY A 37 -4.38 -39.38 44.76
C GLY A 37 -3.78 -40.44 45.67
N ALA A 38 -3.72 -41.68 45.19
CA ALA A 38 -3.31 -42.84 45.93
C ALA A 38 -1.90 -42.71 46.59
N VAL A 39 -0.96 -42.06 45.91
CA VAL A 39 0.39 -41.77 46.48
C VAL A 39 0.30 -40.79 47.64
N THR A 40 -0.57 -39.78 47.53
CA THR A 40 -0.76 -38.76 48.57
C THR A 40 -1.44 -39.34 49.82
N GLU A 41 -2.36 -40.29 49.62
CA GLU A 41 -2.96 -41.01 50.74
C GLU A 41 -1.96 -41.88 51.50
N LEU A 42 -1.10 -42.57 50.76
CA LEU A 42 0.01 -43.34 51.41
C LEU A 42 0.98 -42.43 52.15
N LEU A 43 1.24 -41.22 51.68
CA LEU A 43 2.06 -40.24 52.42
C LEU A 43 1.39 -39.81 53.73
N LYS A 44 0.07 -39.71 53.81
CA LYS A 44 -0.69 -39.40 55.03
C LYS A 44 -0.71 -40.52 56.01
N GLU A 45 -0.43 -41.79 55.62
CA GLU A 45 -0.32 -42.96 56.51
C GLU A 45 1.06 -43.05 57.17
N ILE A 46 2.13 -42.46 56.62
CA ILE A 46 3.49 -42.50 57.17
C ILE A 46 3.59 -42.04 58.63
N PRO A 47 2.94 -40.95 59.09
CA PRO A 47 2.98 -40.51 60.47
C PRO A 47 2.38 -41.48 61.47
N LYS A 48 1.57 -42.43 60.98
CA LYS A 48 0.97 -43.52 61.87
C LYS A 48 1.86 -44.70 62.06
N LEU A 49 3.03 -44.79 61.42
CA LEU A 49 4.01 -45.84 61.53
C LEU A 49 4.98 -45.55 62.67
N ASP A 50 5.69 -46.63 63.13
CA ASP A 50 6.79 -46.55 64.10
C ASP A 50 7.86 -45.54 63.60
N VAL A 51 8.42 -44.78 64.55
CA VAL A 51 9.35 -43.65 64.23
C VAL A 51 10.59 -44.18 63.48
N SER A 52 11.05 -45.39 63.73
CA SER A 52 12.19 -46.05 63.06
C SER A 52 11.94 -46.33 61.57
N LEU A 53 10.69 -46.57 61.15
CA LEU A 53 10.34 -46.99 59.82
C LEU A 53 9.94 -45.78 58.90
N ARG A 54 9.67 -44.61 59.48
CA ARG A 54 9.22 -43.42 58.74
C ARG A 54 10.20 -42.93 57.65
N PRO A 55 11.54 -42.87 57.93
CA PRO A 55 12.49 -42.41 56.92
C PRO A 55 12.57 -43.31 55.67
N GLU A 56 12.58 -44.65 55.94
CA GLU A 56 12.65 -45.65 54.88
C GLU A 56 11.38 -45.63 54.00
N MET A 57 10.22 -45.56 54.62
CA MET A 57 8.95 -45.53 53.94
C MET A 57 8.75 -44.24 53.21
N GLY A 58 9.20 -43.10 53.76
CA GLY A 58 9.17 -41.80 53.06
C GLY A 58 10.01 -41.82 51.78
N LYS A 59 11.21 -42.40 51.82
CA LYS A 59 12.03 -42.57 50.58
C LYS A 59 11.36 -43.51 49.58
N ALA A 60 10.77 -44.64 50.04
CA ALA A 60 10.09 -45.57 49.15
C ALA A 60 8.88 -44.93 48.41
N VAL A 61 8.05 -44.18 49.15
CA VAL A 61 6.90 -43.46 48.53
C VAL A 61 7.37 -42.37 47.56
N ASN A 62 8.43 -41.63 47.87
CA ASN A 62 9.00 -40.65 46.95
C ASN A 62 9.60 -41.30 45.70
N ASN A 63 10.24 -42.44 45.81
CA ASN A 63 10.74 -43.18 44.65
C ASN A 63 9.58 -43.61 43.73
N VAL A 64 8.50 -44.17 44.28
CA VAL A 64 7.31 -44.55 43.49
C VAL A 64 6.68 -43.33 42.82
N LYS A 65 6.58 -42.19 43.53
CA LYS A 65 6.10 -40.93 42.98
C LYS A 65 6.92 -40.48 41.76
N ASN A 66 8.25 -40.53 41.89
CA ASN A 66 9.15 -40.11 40.81
C ASN A 66 9.04 -41.04 39.60
N LEU A 67 9.02 -42.37 39.81
CA LEU A 67 8.84 -43.34 38.74
C LEU A 67 7.52 -43.17 37.98
N LEU A 68 6.40 -42.99 38.70
CA LEU A 68 5.12 -42.74 38.07
C LEU A 68 5.09 -41.38 37.30
N SER A 69 5.76 -40.35 37.82
CA SER A 69 5.87 -39.08 37.14
C SER A 69 6.65 -39.19 35.83
N GLU A 70 7.76 -39.92 35.84
CA GLU A 70 8.59 -40.17 34.66
C GLU A 70 7.82 -40.99 33.60
N GLN A 71 7.10 -42.03 34.01
CA GLN A 71 6.24 -42.79 33.09
C GLN A 71 5.12 -41.96 32.47
N ILE A 72 4.50 -41.05 33.24
CA ILE A 72 3.47 -40.13 32.73
C ILE A 72 4.05 -39.22 31.69
N GLU A 73 5.22 -38.60 31.92
CA GLU A 73 5.83 -37.72 30.91
C GLU A 73 6.26 -38.48 29.66
N GLY A 74 6.86 -39.67 29.79
CA GLY A 74 7.20 -40.52 28.63
C GLY A 74 5.95 -40.91 27.82
N ARG A 75 4.82 -41.23 28.49
CA ARG A 75 3.56 -41.55 27.81
C ARG A 75 2.96 -40.33 27.11
N ARG A 76 3.07 -39.15 27.75
CA ARG A 76 2.63 -37.88 27.13
C ARG A 76 3.39 -37.59 25.84
N GLU A 77 4.70 -37.74 25.81
CA GLU A 77 5.52 -37.60 24.62
C GLU A 77 5.13 -38.60 23.54
N ALA A 78 4.88 -39.84 23.88
CA ALA A 78 4.44 -40.86 22.95
C ALA A 78 3.05 -40.55 22.32
N ILE A 79 2.10 -40.01 23.12
CA ILE A 79 0.79 -39.58 22.63
C ILE A 79 0.95 -38.40 21.69
N LYS A 80 1.80 -37.41 22.01
CA LYS A 80 2.08 -36.25 21.15
C LYS A 80 2.75 -36.67 19.84
N LEU A 81 3.71 -37.54 19.87
CA LEU A 81 4.36 -38.09 18.67
C LEU A 81 3.35 -38.77 17.74
N LYS A 82 2.46 -39.62 18.28
CA LYS A 82 1.41 -40.27 17.52
C LYS A 82 0.40 -39.27 16.93
N ALA A 83 0.06 -38.20 17.66
CA ALA A 83 -0.82 -37.15 17.19
C ALA A 83 -0.16 -36.28 16.11
N SER A 84 1.17 -36.21 16.03
CA SER A 84 1.93 -35.51 15.01
C SER A 84 2.30 -36.40 13.81
N GLU A 85 1.98 -37.68 13.81
CA GLU A 85 2.15 -38.53 12.63
C GLU A 85 1.22 -38.03 11.51
N ILE A 86 1.86 -37.68 10.40
CA ILE A 86 1.14 -37.26 9.17
C ILE A 86 0.27 -38.44 8.75
N ALA A 87 -1.00 -38.16 8.41
CA ALA A 87 -1.91 -39.20 7.92
C ALA A 87 -1.26 -40.00 6.76
N PRO A 88 -1.42 -41.32 6.73
CA PRO A 88 -0.75 -42.19 5.74
C PRO A 88 -1.03 -41.82 4.27
N ASP A 89 -2.14 -41.12 4.04
CA ASP A 89 -2.62 -40.65 2.74
C ASP A 89 -2.19 -39.21 2.43
N PHE A 90 -1.45 -38.56 3.34
CA PHE A 90 -0.88 -37.23 3.07
C PHE A 90 0.44 -37.36 2.29
N ASP A 91 0.38 -37.06 1.00
CA ASP A 91 1.56 -37.04 0.14
C ASP A 91 2.32 -35.70 0.28
N CYS A 92 3.40 -35.71 1.05
CA CYS A 92 4.24 -34.54 1.27
C CYS A 92 5.11 -34.17 0.04
N THR A 93 5.11 -34.98 -1.02
CA THR A 93 5.80 -34.66 -2.28
C THR A 93 4.95 -33.79 -3.21
N LEU A 94 3.63 -33.70 -2.97
CA LEU A 94 2.78 -32.82 -3.73
C LEU A 94 3.14 -31.34 -3.44
N PRO A 95 3.18 -30.50 -4.46
CA PRO A 95 3.39 -29.07 -4.25
C PRO A 95 2.24 -28.51 -3.42
N GLY A 96 2.55 -27.66 -2.44
CA GLY A 96 1.57 -26.92 -1.67
C GLY A 96 0.75 -25.98 -2.56
N ILE A 97 -0.41 -25.55 -2.07
CA ILE A 97 -1.21 -24.52 -2.74
C ILE A 97 -0.41 -23.21 -2.69
N ALA A 98 0.10 -22.80 -3.85
CA ALA A 98 0.79 -21.51 -3.95
C ALA A 98 -0.20 -20.36 -3.66
N PRO A 99 0.13 -19.41 -2.78
CA PRO A 99 -0.68 -18.22 -2.60
C PRO A 99 -0.76 -17.45 -3.91
N LYS A 100 -1.95 -16.95 -4.25
CA LYS A 100 -2.09 -16.05 -5.39
C LYS A 100 -1.31 -14.77 -5.10
N ILE A 101 -0.30 -14.49 -5.91
CA ILE A 101 0.46 -13.24 -5.83
C ILE A 101 -0.39 -12.18 -6.52
N GLY A 102 -0.68 -11.08 -5.82
CA GLY A 102 -1.34 -9.92 -6.41
C GLY A 102 -0.39 -9.12 -7.28
N GLY A 103 -0.94 -8.37 -8.25
CA GLY A 103 -0.20 -7.41 -9.06
C GLY A 103 -0.31 -5.98 -8.52
N LEU A 104 0.46 -5.08 -9.12
CA LEU A 104 0.33 -3.65 -8.86
C LEU A 104 -0.89 -3.11 -9.62
N HIS A 105 -1.59 -2.17 -8.99
CA HIS A 105 -2.68 -1.45 -9.64
C HIS A 105 -2.19 -0.76 -10.93
N PRO A 106 -2.94 -0.75 -12.04
CA PRO A 106 -2.48 -0.24 -13.33
C PRO A 106 -2.06 1.24 -13.29
N ILE A 107 -2.69 2.08 -12.45
CA ILE A 107 -2.25 3.46 -12.22
C ILE A 107 -0.88 3.49 -11.54
N THR A 108 -0.61 2.59 -10.60
CA THR A 108 0.70 2.49 -9.94
C THR A 108 1.78 2.03 -10.93
N GLN A 109 1.48 1.05 -11.79
CA GLN A 109 2.39 0.61 -12.84
C GLN A 109 2.76 1.77 -13.77
N MET A 110 1.76 2.53 -14.25
CA MET A 110 1.98 3.71 -15.09
C MET A 110 2.82 4.78 -14.39
N CYS A 111 2.57 5.00 -13.09
CA CYS A 111 3.37 5.93 -12.29
C CYS A 111 4.84 5.49 -12.21
N TYR A 112 5.11 4.21 -12.04
CA TYR A 112 6.49 3.69 -12.00
C TYR A 112 7.18 3.80 -13.36
N ASP A 113 6.49 3.49 -14.45
CA ASP A 113 7.03 3.64 -15.80
C ASP A 113 7.39 5.11 -16.11
N LEU A 114 6.54 6.05 -15.70
CA LEU A 114 6.83 7.48 -15.80
C LEU A 114 8.01 7.88 -14.90
N ASN A 115 8.06 7.39 -13.67
CA ASN A 115 9.18 7.64 -12.77
C ASN A 115 10.50 7.20 -13.39
N ASP A 116 10.56 6.01 -13.98
CA ASP A 116 11.77 5.49 -14.62
C ASP A 116 12.13 6.28 -15.89
N ALA A 117 11.10 6.70 -16.64
CA ALA A 117 11.31 7.52 -17.81
C ALA A 117 11.91 8.89 -17.43
N PHE A 118 11.34 9.58 -16.45
CA PHE A 118 11.82 10.90 -15.99
C PHE A 118 13.17 10.81 -15.26
N ARG A 119 13.37 9.81 -14.40
CA ARG A 119 14.68 9.56 -13.75
C ARG A 119 15.81 9.40 -14.77
N SER A 120 15.56 8.70 -15.87
CA SER A 120 16.55 8.54 -16.93
C SER A 120 16.95 9.86 -17.62
N MET A 121 16.15 10.91 -17.40
CA MET A 121 16.41 12.29 -17.90
C MET A 121 16.92 13.22 -16.77
N GLY A 122 17.23 12.68 -15.60
CA GLY A 122 17.78 13.43 -14.46
C GLY A 122 16.73 14.17 -13.62
N PHE A 123 15.46 13.73 -13.64
CA PHE A 123 14.42 14.29 -12.77
C PHE A 123 14.39 13.60 -11.40
N GLU A 124 14.18 14.39 -10.36
CA GLU A 124 13.89 13.92 -9.01
C GLU A 124 12.40 13.64 -8.82
N ILE A 125 12.04 12.74 -7.89
CA ILE A 125 10.65 12.49 -7.54
C ILE A 125 10.36 13.20 -6.24
N PHE A 126 9.40 14.11 -6.26
CA PHE A 126 8.92 14.84 -5.11
C PHE A 126 7.57 14.30 -4.63
N HIS A 127 7.34 14.31 -3.33
CA HIS A 127 6.06 13.98 -2.72
C HIS A 127 5.65 15.11 -1.78
N GLY A 128 4.39 15.49 -1.80
CA GLY A 128 3.85 16.55 -0.96
C GLY A 128 2.48 16.21 -0.39
N PRO A 129 1.97 17.03 0.53
CA PRO A 129 0.73 16.78 1.25
C PRO A 129 -0.50 16.84 0.33
N GLU A 130 -1.52 16.05 0.65
CA GLU A 130 -2.82 16.08 -0.05
C GLU A 130 -3.71 17.23 0.44
N ILE A 131 -3.53 17.66 1.70
CA ILE A 131 -4.18 18.85 2.24
C ILE A 131 -3.28 20.06 1.97
N THR A 132 -3.85 21.11 1.43
CA THR A 132 -3.15 22.34 1.08
C THR A 132 -3.97 23.57 1.47
N SER A 133 -3.33 24.74 1.51
CA SER A 133 -4.07 26.00 1.72
C SER A 133 -4.53 26.61 0.42
N GLU A 134 -5.54 27.50 0.48
CA GLU A 134 -6.01 28.30 -0.66
C GLU A 134 -4.85 29.05 -1.33
N TYR A 135 -3.92 29.55 -0.55
CA TYR A 135 -2.71 30.23 -1.03
C TYR A 135 -1.93 29.34 -2.01
N PHE A 136 -1.66 28.07 -1.66
CA PHE A 136 -0.93 27.16 -2.52
C PHE A 136 -1.80 26.55 -3.63
N ALA A 137 -3.10 26.42 -3.42
CA ALA A 137 -3.98 25.92 -4.47
C ALA A 137 -4.22 26.96 -5.58
N PHE A 138 -4.24 28.26 -5.25
CA PHE A 138 -4.70 29.28 -6.17
C PHE A 138 -3.83 30.55 -6.20
N ASP A 139 -3.56 31.20 -5.07
CA ASP A 139 -3.00 32.55 -5.07
C ASP A 139 -1.60 32.61 -5.67
N ASN A 140 -0.70 31.71 -5.26
CA ASN A 140 0.66 31.65 -5.79
C ASN A 140 0.75 31.09 -7.22
N LEU A 141 -0.38 30.64 -7.77
CA LEU A 141 -0.51 30.14 -9.15
C LEU A 141 -1.15 31.18 -10.07
N ASN A 142 -1.11 32.44 -9.69
CA ASN A 142 -1.64 33.57 -10.48
C ASN A 142 -3.16 33.51 -10.69
N PHE A 143 -3.91 32.86 -9.78
CA PHE A 143 -5.37 32.93 -9.76
C PHE A 143 -5.83 34.09 -8.88
N PRO A 144 -6.36 35.17 -9.42
CA PRO A 144 -6.96 36.23 -8.61
C PRO A 144 -8.21 35.72 -7.85
N PRO A 145 -8.60 36.38 -6.73
CA PRO A 145 -9.69 35.89 -5.87
C PRO A 145 -11.00 35.60 -6.60
N ASN A 146 -11.35 36.39 -7.60
CA ASN A 146 -12.59 36.28 -8.35
C ASN A 146 -12.40 35.64 -9.74
N HIS A 147 -11.34 34.86 -9.94
CA HIS A 147 -11.10 34.24 -11.25
C HIS A 147 -12.08 33.07 -11.46
N PRO A 148 -12.79 33.03 -12.64
CA PRO A 148 -13.79 31.97 -12.87
C PRO A 148 -13.25 30.54 -12.76
N ALA A 149 -11.96 30.31 -13.03
CA ALA A 149 -11.34 29.01 -12.91
C ALA A 149 -11.26 28.49 -11.46
N ARG A 150 -11.38 29.35 -10.43
CA ARG A 150 -11.47 28.91 -9.02
C ARG A 150 -12.82 28.22 -8.75
N GLU A 151 -13.91 28.77 -9.29
CA GLU A 151 -15.25 28.23 -9.12
C GLU A 151 -15.43 26.90 -9.89
N SER A 152 -14.81 26.79 -11.07
CA SER A 152 -14.90 25.59 -11.91
C SER A 152 -14.14 24.39 -11.38
N MET A 153 -13.34 24.56 -10.35
CA MET A 153 -12.51 23.49 -9.76
C MET A 153 -13.16 22.78 -8.59
N ASP A 154 -14.45 22.96 -8.35
CA ASP A 154 -15.24 22.27 -7.31
C ASP A 154 -14.41 21.70 -6.15
N THR A 155 -13.75 22.61 -5.42
CA THR A 155 -12.76 22.26 -4.41
C THR A 155 -13.42 21.73 -3.14
N TYR A 156 -12.88 20.65 -2.57
CA TYR A 156 -13.27 20.16 -1.25
C TYR A 156 -12.58 20.99 -0.17
N TRP A 157 -13.32 21.89 0.47
CA TRP A 157 -12.85 22.65 1.62
C TRP A 157 -12.99 21.84 2.90
N LEU A 158 -12.05 21.99 3.83
CA LEU A 158 -12.11 21.32 5.12
C LEU A 158 -13.04 22.10 6.04
N GLU A 159 -13.99 21.40 6.67
CA GLU A 159 -14.89 21.96 7.66
C GLU A 159 -14.12 22.63 8.82
N GLY A 160 -14.50 23.85 9.17
CA GLY A 160 -13.80 24.65 10.19
C GLY A 160 -12.51 25.34 9.70
N HIS A 161 -12.12 25.13 8.45
CA HIS A 161 -10.97 25.74 7.79
C HIS A 161 -11.33 26.34 6.41
N ASP A 162 -12.57 26.75 6.24
CA ASP A 162 -13.14 27.30 4.99
C ASP A 162 -13.28 28.83 5.01
N SER A 163 -12.80 29.46 6.08
CA SER A 163 -12.81 30.92 6.30
C SER A 163 -11.49 31.45 6.84
N GLY A 164 -11.26 32.74 6.77
CA GLY A 164 -10.01 33.38 7.22
C GLY A 164 -9.09 33.77 6.08
N GLU A 165 -7.82 33.97 6.37
CA GLU A 165 -6.78 34.30 5.39
C GLU A 165 -6.47 33.08 4.50
N ALA A 166 -5.99 33.32 3.27
CA ALA A 166 -5.75 32.25 2.28
C ALA A 166 -4.80 31.13 2.75
N ASN A 167 -3.91 31.44 3.68
CA ASN A 167 -3.03 30.42 4.29
C ASN A 167 -3.73 29.57 5.36
N GLU A 168 -4.85 30.04 5.90
CA GLU A 168 -5.62 29.37 6.95
C GLU A 168 -6.74 28.51 6.37
N LYS A 169 -7.24 28.87 5.19
CA LYS A 169 -8.24 28.11 4.47
C LYS A 169 -7.60 26.84 3.89
N LEU A 170 -8.07 25.69 4.32
CA LEU A 170 -7.54 24.39 3.93
C LEU A 170 -8.50 23.63 3.03
N CYS A 171 -7.93 22.97 2.03
CA CYS A 171 -8.67 22.13 1.10
C CYS A 171 -7.91 20.84 0.75
N LEU A 172 -8.62 19.88 0.19
CA LEU A 172 -7.97 18.81 -0.55
C LEU A 172 -7.46 19.39 -1.87
N ARG A 173 -6.21 19.13 -2.22
CA ARG A 173 -5.57 19.71 -3.42
C ARG A 173 -6.35 19.36 -4.70
N PRO A 174 -6.83 20.36 -5.49
CA PRO A 174 -7.55 20.11 -6.75
C PRO A 174 -6.61 19.81 -7.92
N HIS A 175 -5.32 20.03 -7.75
CA HIS A 175 -4.22 19.77 -8.69
C HIS A 175 -2.89 19.69 -7.93
N LEU A 176 -1.82 19.28 -8.62
CA LEU A 176 -0.49 19.14 -8.03
C LEU A 176 0.33 20.44 -8.05
N THR A 177 0.00 21.40 -8.90
CA THR A 177 0.84 22.55 -9.25
C THR A 177 1.23 23.44 -8.06
N GLY A 178 0.39 23.55 -7.03
CA GLY A 178 0.76 24.24 -5.78
C GLY A 178 1.90 23.57 -5.01
N GLY A 179 2.07 22.26 -5.17
CA GLY A 179 3.20 21.53 -4.63
C GLY A 179 4.52 21.88 -5.28
N SER A 180 4.50 22.23 -6.58
CA SER A 180 5.68 22.69 -7.31
C SER A 180 6.22 24.01 -6.76
N VAL A 181 5.35 24.94 -6.39
CA VAL A 181 5.78 26.18 -5.73
C VAL A 181 6.42 25.89 -4.37
N ARG A 182 5.83 24.97 -3.57
CA ARG A 182 6.45 24.53 -2.29
C ARG A 182 7.84 23.94 -2.48
N TYR A 183 8.02 23.12 -3.52
CA TYR A 183 9.34 22.56 -3.85
C TYR A 183 10.34 23.67 -4.19
N MET A 184 9.98 24.58 -5.10
CA MET A 184 10.86 25.67 -5.51
C MET A 184 11.24 26.62 -4.35
N GLN A 185 10.33 26.89 -3.41
CA GLN A 185 10.60 27.73 -2.22
C GLN A 185 11.64 27.13 -1.27
N THR A 186 11.87 25.82 -1.32
CA THR A 186 12.79 25.09 -0.43
C THR A 186 14.08 24.64 -1.11
N HIS A 187 14.17 24.77 -2.42
CA HIS A 187 15.32 24.38 -3.23
C HIS A 187 15.86 25.55 -4.02
N LYS A 188 16.99 25.36 -4.71
CA LYS A 188 17.60 26.36 -5.58
C LYS A 188 17.57 25.91 -7.03
N PRO A 189 17.31 26.79 -8.01
CA PRO A 189 17.36 26.43 -9.42
C PRO A 189 18.80 26.06 -9.85
N PRO A 190 18.99 25.23 -10.91
CA PRO A 190 17.94 24.72 -11.81
C PRO A 190 17.15 23.57 -11.16
N TYR A 191 15.87 23.42 -11.59
CA TYR A 191 14.99 22.35 -11.09
C TYR A 191 14.65 21.37 -12.19
N ARG A 192 14.63 20.08 -11.85
CA ARG A 192 14.09 18.98 -12.66
C ARG A 192 13.43 18.00 -11.72
N PHE A 193 12.13 18.11 -11.55
CA PHE A 193 11.40 17.19 -10.67
C PHE A 193 10.06 16.80 -11.25
N VAL A 194 9.57 15.66 -10.76
CA VAL A 194 8.23 15.17 -11.01
C VAL A 194 7.49 15.05 -9.69
N TYR A 195 6.19 15.25 -9.76
CA TYR A 195 5.30 15.20 -8.62
C TYR A 195 4.08 14.34 -8.94
N PRO A 196 4.13 13.02 -8.68
CA PRO A 196 2.96 12.15 -8.77
C PRO A 196 2.09 12.28 -7.54
N GLY A 197 0.78 12.22 -7.72
CA GLY A 197 -0.13 12.24 -6.58
C GLY A 197 -1.60 12.21 -6.93
N ARG A 198 -2.41 11.94 -5.91
CA ARG A 198 -3.86 12.00 -6.00
C ARG A 198 -4.31 13.45 -5.87
N VAL A 199 -5.35 13.81 -6.60
CA VAL A 199 -6.02 15.10 -6.55
C VAL A 199 -7.52 14.92 -6.41
N TYR A 200 -8.24 15.95 -5.98
CA TYR A 200 -9.62 15.84 -5.56
C TYR A 200 -10.45 16.99 -6.16
N ARG A 201 -11.57 16.64 -6.77
CA ARG A 201 -12.54 17.62 -7.30
C ARG A 201 -13.96 17.20 -6.98
N ASN A 202 -14.77 18.14 -6.54
CA ASN A 202 -16.16 17.87 -6.21
C ASN A 202 -17.05 17.88 -7.46
N GLU A 203 -16.69 17.07 -8.45
CA GLU A 203 -17.42 16.95 -9.73
C GLU A 203 -18.35 15.72 -9.70
N THR A 204 -19.28 15.70 -10.64
CA THR A 204 -20.10 14.51 -10.89
C THR A 204 -19.27 13.45 -11.57
N THR A 205 -19.29 12.25 -10.98
CA THR A 205 -18.58 11.07 -11.53
C THR A 205 -19.25 10.56 -12.80
N ASP A 206 -18.44 10.37 -13.85
CA ASP A 206 -18.86 9.76 -15.11
C ASP A 206 -17.77 8.84 -15.68
N ALA A 207 -17.90 8.37 -16.91
CA ALA A 207 -16.90 7.49 -17.54
C ALA A 207 -15.50 8.13 -17.72
N ARG A 208 -15.35 9.43 -17.49
CA ARG A 208 -14.11 10.20 -17.73
C ARG A 208 -13.67 11.07 -16.58
N HIS A 209 -14.54 11.26 -15.59
CA HIS A 209 -14.32 12.10 -14.42
C HIS A 209 -14.57 11.30 -13.16
N GLU A 210 -13.63 11.38 -12.25
CA GLU A 210 -13.71 10.81 -10.93
C GLU A 210 -13.37 11.89 -9.89
N ARG A 211 -14.00 11.82 -8.72
CA ARG A 211 -13.79 12.80 -7.63
C ARG A 211 -12.38 12.77 -7.05
N ALA A 212 -11.76 11.60 -7.05
CA ALA A 212 -10.38 11.41 -6.64
C ALA A 212 -9.65 10.68 -7.76
N PHE A 213 -8.72 11.35 -8.42
CA PHE A 213 -7.98 10.79 -9.55
C PHE A 213 -6.49 11.11 -9.41
N PHE A 214 -5.66 10.55 -10.28
CA PHE A 214 -4.22 10.70 -10.19
C PHE A 214 -3.69 11.62 -11.27
N GLN A 215 -2.83 12.52 -10.84
CA GLN A 215 -2.04 13.38 -11.72
C GLN A 215 -0.55 13.07 -11.58
N TYR A 216 0.19 13.43 -12.60
CA TYR A 216 1.64 13.36 -12.63
C TYR A 216 2.15 14.66 -13.20
N GLU A 217 2.67 15.53 -12.35
CA GLU A 217 3.22 16.81 -12.77
C GLU A 217 4.73 16.68 -12.97
N ALA A 218 5.24 17.33 -14.02
CA ALA A 218 6.67 17.51 -14.23
C ALA A 218 6.98 18.99 -14.44
N LEU A 219 8.01 19.46 -13.77
CA LEU A 219 8.54 20.81 -13.95
C LEU A 219 10.04 20.77 -14.19
N ILE A 220 10.45 21.46 -15.22
CA ILE A 220 11.84 21.82 -15.46
C ILE A 220 11.98 23.33 -15.46
N VAL A 221 12.97 23.87 -14.73
CA VAL A 221 13.32 25.30 -14.71
C VAL A 221 14.83 25.42 -14.88
N ASP A 222 15.26 26.16 -15.88
CA ASP A 222 16.66 26.41 -16.17
C ASP A 222 16.80 27.74 -16.93
N LYS A 223 18.01 28.22 -17.16
CA LYS A 223 18.28 29.52 -17.83
C LYS A 223 17.98 29.49 -19.33
N ASP A 224 18.28 28.40 -19.99
CA ASP A 224 18.26 28.29 -21.46
C ASP A 224 17.17 27.36 -22.02
N LEU A 225 16.05 27.23 -21.30
CA LEU A 225 14.94 26.40 -21.77
C LEU A 225 14.12 27.09 -22.83
N THR A 226 13.78 26.33 -23.87
CA THR A 226 12.89 26.79 -24.92
C THR A 226 11.60 25.95 -24.92
N PHE A 227 10.54 26.51 -25.52
CA PHE A 227 9.30 25.78 -25.79
C PHE A 227 9.56 24.47 -26.56
N THR A 228 10.48 24.50 -27.54
CA THR A 228 10.86 23.31 -28.32
C THR A 228 11.45 22.21 -27.42
N SER A 229 12.25 22.59 -26.41
CA SER A 229 12.79 21.65 -25.43
C SER A 229 11.69 20.90 -24.67
N GLY A 230 10.65 21.62 -24.24
CA GLY A 230 9.48 21.02 -23.59
C GLY A 230 8.73 20.05 -24.52
N LYS A 231 8.49 20.43 -25.77
CA LYS A 231 7.83 19.55 -26.74
C LYS A 231 8.64 18.25 -27.01
N VAL A 232 9.95 18.35 -27.16
CA VAL A 232 10.82 17.17 -27.34
C VAL A 232 10.80 16.27 -26.12
N MET A 233 10.85 16.87 -24.92
CA MET A 233 10.77 16.12 -23.66
C MET A 233 9.46 15.31 -23.59
N ILE A 234 8.31 15.93 -23.83
CA ILE A 234 7.01 15.24 -23.79
C ILE A 234 6.98 14.08 -24.78
N LYS A 235 7.38 14.31 -26.03
CA LYS A 235 7.40 13.25 -27.05
C LYS A 235 8.29 12.09 -26.62
N SER A 236 9.47 12.38 -26.10
CA SER A 236 10.42 11.36 -25.62
C SER A 236 9.86 10.54 -24.46
N ILE A 237 9.21 11.18 -23.48
CA ILE A 237 8.59 10.50 -22.34
C ILE A 237 7.46 9.58 -22.80
N LEU A 238 6.53 10.11 -23.60
CA LEU A 238 5.40 9.32 -24.09
C LEU A 238 5.85 8.14 -24.94
N SER A 239 6.81 8.36 -25.85
CA SER A 239 7.36 7.28 -26.68
C SER A 239 8.03 6.20 -25.82
N LYS A 240 8.74 6.59 -24.77
CA LYS A 240 9.37 5.64 -23.85
C LYS A 240 8.35 4.82 -23.03
N VAL A 241 7.34 5.49 -22.51
CA VAL A 241 6.28 4.85 -21.69
C VAL A 241 5.41 3.90 -22.52
N PHE A 242 5.10 4.25 -23.76
CA PHE A 242 4.29 3.43 -24.65
C PHE A 242 5.11 2.45 -25.51
N GLY A 243 6.43 2.54 -25.50
CA GLY A 243 7.30 1.67 -26.27
C GLY A 243 7.22 1.86 -27.81
N GLN A 244 6.63 2.97 -28.26
CA GLN A 244 6.45 3.29 -29.68
C GLN A 244 6.45 4.80 -29.93
N ASP A 245 6.62 5.25 -31.16
CA ASP A 245 6.48 6.67 -31.50
C ASP A 245 5.02 7.11 -31.34
N VAL A 246 4.81 8.16 -30.54
CA VAL A 246 3.49 8.67 -30.20
C VAL A 246 3.28 10.02 -30.88
N PRO A 247 2.29 10.17 -31.76
CA PRO A 247 1.96 11.46 -32.34
C PRO A 247 1.49 12.43 -31.24
N VAL A 248 2.10 13.61 -31.19
CA VAL A 248 1.76 14.67 -30.23
C VAL A 248 1.48 15.97 -31.00
N ARG A 249 0.39 16.59 -30.64
CA ARG A 249 0.08 17.98 -31.09
C ARG A 249 -0.16 18.88 -29.91
N MET A 250 0.10 20.16 -30.08
CA MET A 250 -0.11 21.19 -29.08
C MET A 250 -1.10 22.20 -29.60
N ARG A 251 -2.07 22.57 -28.79
CA ARG A 251 -3.06 23.60 -29.05
C ARG A 251 -2.88 24.69 -27.99
N ALA A 252 -2.97 25.97 -28.40
CA ALA A 252 -2.95 27.05 -27.42
C ALA A 252 -4.13 26.88 -26.43
N GLY A 253 -3.84 27.00 -25.16
CA GLY A 253 -4.80 26.93 -24.07
C GLY A 253 -4.44 27.96 -23.00
N PHE A 254 -5.43 28.50 -22.33
CA PHE A 254 -5.23 29.47 -21.26
C PHE A 254 -5.31 28.78 -19.90
N PHE A 255 -4.24 28.93 -19.12
CA PHE A 255 -4.18 28.55 -17.72
C PHE A 255 -3.47 29.65 -16.95
N PRO A 256 -4.00 30.15 -15.81
CA PRO A 256 -3.41 31.29 -15.09
C PRO A 256 -1.95 31.13 -14.71
N PHE A 257 -1.51 29.89 -14.47
CA PHE A 257 -0.16 29.56 -13.97
C PHE A 257 0.90 29.35 -15.07
N VAL A 258 0.53 29.42 -16.35
CA VAL A 258 1.46 29.31 -17.51
C VAL A 258 1.21 30.38 -18.55
N GLU A 259 2.28 30.90 -19.18
CA GLU A 259 2.25 31.85 -20.26
C GLU A 259 3.51 31.70 -21.15
N PRO A 260 3.40 31.22 -22.40
CA PRO A 260 2.21 30.65 -23.03
C PRO A 260 1.78 29.30 -22.49
N GLY A 261 0.46 29.06 -22.46
CA GLY A 261 -0.15 27.80 -22.08
C GLY A 261 -0.61 26.98 -23.28
N PHE A 262 -0.61 25.68 -23.14
CA PHE A 262 -0.97 24.72 -24.18
C PHE A 262 -1.74 23.54 -23.61
N GLU A 263 -2.67 23.05 -24.41
CA GLU A 263 -3.24 21.70 -24.28
C GLU A 263 -2.47 20.75 -25.19
N ILE A 264 -2.06 19.63 -24.63
CA ILE A 264 -1.23 18.63 -25.32
C ILE A 264 -2.08 17.40 -25.56
N ASP A 265 -2.30 17.12 -26.83
CA ASP A 265 -3.05 15.96 -27.28
C ASP A 265 -2.09 14.87 -27.79
N MET A 266 -2.43 13.63 -27.45
CA MET A 266 -1.80 12.42 -27.97
C MET A 266 -2.71 11.79 -29.02
N GLY A 267 -2.15 11.28 -30.10
CA GLY A 267 -2.88 10.46 -31.06
C GLY A 267 -3.46 9.22 -30.38
N CYS A 268 -4.71 8.93 -30.61
CA CYS A 268 -5.38 7.79 -30.00
C CYS A 268 -4.73 6.48 -30.45
N LEU A 269 -4.04 5.80 -29.53
CA LEU A 269 -3.35 4.53 -29.80
C LEU A 269 -4.34 3.36 -30.00
N VAL A 270 -5.54 3.45 -29.39
CA VAL A 270 -6.57 2.41 -29.51
C VAL A 270 -7.09 2.28 -30.95
N CYS A 271 -7.30 3.39 -31.64
CA CYS A 271 -7.83 3.39 -33.00
C CYS A 271 -6.81 3.82 -34.07
N GLY A 272 -5.56 4.10 -33.69
CA GLY A 272 -4.55 4.62 -34.62
C GLY A 272 -4.93 5.94 -35.27
N GLY A 273 -5.66 6.81 -34.57
CA GLY A 273 -6.09 8.11 -35.05
C GLY A 273 -7.38 8.10 -35.91
N LYS A 274 -8.00 6.94 -36.13
CA LYS A 274 -9.19 6.79 -36.98
C LYS A 274 -10.50 7.25 -36.33
N GLY A 275 -10.53 7.35 -35.01
CA GLY A 275 -11.71 7.66 -34.22
C GLY A 275 -12.37 6.43 -33.62
N CYS A 276 -12.62 6.45 -32.30
CA CYS A 276 -13.31 5.39 -31.55
C CYS A 276 -14.03 6.00 -30.33
N SER A 277 -14.76 5.20 -29.56
CA SER A 277 -15.44 5.62 -28.31
C SER A 277 -14.49 6.31 -27.32
N VAL A 278 -13.27 5.77 -27.15
CA VAL A 278 -12.25 6.30 -26.25
C VAL A 278 -11.87 7.74 -26.59
N CYS A 279 -11.64 8.05 -27.87
CA CYS A 279 -11.29 9.39 -28.35
C CYS A 279 -12.49 10.24 -28.82
N LYS A 280 -13.74 9.82 -28.57
CA LYS A 280 -14.97 10.47 -29.06
C LYS A 280 -14.99 10.67 -30.59
N HIS A 281 -14.46 9.72 -31.32
CA HIS A 281 -14.34 9.72 -32.76
C HIS A 281 -13.48 10.85 -33.37
N VAL A 282 -12.66 11.53 -32.52
CA VAL A 282 -11.78 12.63 -32.94
C VAL A 282 -10.41 12.17 -33.40
N GLY A 283 -9.98 10.96 -32.95
CA GLY A 283 -8.65 10.40 -33.22
C GLY A 283 -7.54 10.96 -32.32
N TRP A 284 -7.84 11.93 -31.46
CA TRP A 284 -6.92 12.56 -30.52
C TRP A 284 -7.51 12.59 -29.12
N ILE A 285 -6.64 12.53 -28.11
CA ILE A 285 -7.03 12.62 -26.70
C ILE A 285 -6.14 13.66 -26.04
N GLU A 286 -6.76 14.64 -25.40
CA GLU A 286 -6.08 15.54 -24.50
C GLU A 286 -5.59 14.76 -23.29
N ILE A 287 -4.28 14.82 -23.04
CA ILE A 287 -3.63 14.08 -21.96
C ILE A 287 -3.04 14.98 -20.88
N MET A 288 -2.70 16.22 -21.22
CA MET A 288 -2.08 17.14 -20.28
C MET A 288 -2.22 18.59 -20.70
N PRO A 289 -2.48 19.53 -19.76
CA PRO A 289 -2.09 20.92 -19.92
C PRO A 289 -0.58 21.07 -19.70
N GLY A 290 0.00 22.13 -20.26
CA GLY A 290 1.40 22.46 -20.07
C GLY A 290 1.72 23.87 -20.54
N GLY A 291 2.96 24.29 -20.38
CA GLY A 291 3.43 25.59 -20.81
C GLY A 291 4.61 26.13 -20.02
N THR A 292 5.00 27.33 -20.32
CA THR A 292 6.03 28.05 -19.55
C THR A 292 5.41 28.58 -18.26
N PRO A 293 6.03 28.38 -17.08
CA PRO A 293 5.55 28.97 -15.84
C PRO A 293 5.35 30.48 -15.97
N HIS A 294 4.18 30.97 -15.54
CA HIS A 294 3.91 32.39 -15.54
C HIS A 294 4.93 33.13 -14.66
N PRO A 295 5.46 34.33 -15.03
CA PRO A 295 6.42 35.06 -14.22
C PRO A 295 6.00 35.27 -12.76
N ASN A 296 4.72 35.48 -12.50
CA ASN A 296 4.19 35.63 -11.14
C ASN A 296 4.34 34.34 -10.31
N VAL A 297 4.22 33.17 -10.93
CA VAL A 297 4.42 31.86 -10.26
C VAL A 297 5.89 31.69 -9.88
N LEU A 298 6.81 32.03 -10.77
CA LEU A 298 8.25 32.02 -10.47
C LEU A 298 8.60 32.98 -9.33
N ARG A 299 8.07 34.22 -9.36
CA ARG A 299 8.25 35.20 -8.28
C ARG A 299 7.69 34.70 -6.94
N ALA A 300 6.48 34.10 -6.95
CA ALA A 300 5.89 33.50 -5.75
C ALA A 300 6.73 32.34 -5.18
N ALA A 301 7.45 31.64 -6.06
CA ALA A 301 8.40 30.61 -5.70
C ALA A 301 9.78 31.12 -5.27
N GLY A 302 10.04 32.43 -5.34
CA GLY A 302 11.36 33.03 -5.03
C GLY A 302 12.38 32.88 -6.17
N VAL A 303 11.92 32.63 -7.40
CA VAL A 303 12.76 32.47 -8.61
C VAL A 303 12.65 33.71 -9.48
N ASP A 304 13.78 34.23 -9.95
CA ASP A 304 13.84 35.38 -10.83
C ASP A 304 13.41 34.99 -12.26
N PRO A 305 12.26 35.49 -12.78
CA PRO A 305 11.77 35.15 -14.12
C PRO A 305 12.58 35.80 -15.25
N ASP A 306 13.43 36.80 -14.96
CA ASP A 306 14.31 37.40 -15.94
C ASP A 306 15.58 36.55 -16.16
N GLU A 307 15.92 35.68 -15.20
CA GLU A 307 17.08 34.80 -15.28
C GLU A 307 16.71 33.36 -15.63
N TYR A 308 15.52 32.90 -15.19
CA TYR A 308 15.08 31.52 -15.33
C TYR A 308 13.76 31.42 -16.07
N THR A 309 13.66 30.41 -16.89
CA THR A 309 12.43 29.99 -17.57
C THR A 309 12.17 28.53 -17.30
N GLY A 310 11.02 28.01 -17.73
CA GLY A 310 10.68 26.62 -17.42
C GLY A 310 9.65 26.03 -18.36
N PHE A 311 9.32 24.77 -18.10
CA PHE A 311 8.24 24.08 -18.77
C PHE A 311 7.50 23.15 -17.80
N TYR A 312 6.20 23.40 -17.68
CA TYR A 312 5.26 22.55 -16.95
C TYR A 312 4.60 21.53 -17.87
N VAL A 313 4.38 20.33 -17.36
CA VAL A 313 3.38 19.38 -17.85
C VAL A 313 2.63 18.77 -16.69
N ASN A 314 1.33 18.62 -16.80
CA ASN A 314 0.49 18.00 -15.79
C ASN A 314 -0.35 16.88 -16.43
N ILE A 315 0.09 15.65 -16.25
CA ILE A 315 -0.45 14.47 -16.92
C ILE A 315 -1.58 13.87 -16.07
N GLY A 316 -2.76 13.64 -16.67
CA GLY A 316 -3.79 12.80 -16.06
C GLY A 316 -3.41 11.33 -16.17
N LEU A 317 -2.97 10.69 -15.06
CA LEU A 317 -2.53 9.29 -15.09
C LEU A 317 -3.64 8.34 -15.52
N ASP A 318 -4.84 8.55 -15.02
CA ASP A 318 -6.01 7.73 -15.36
C ASP A 318 -6.24 7.67 -16.87
N ARG A 319 -6.11 8.80 -17.55
CA ARG A 319 -6.26 8.86 -19.03
C ARG A 319 -5.14 8.11 -19.75
N LEU A 320 -3.90 8.16 -19.27
CA LEU A 320 -2.82 7.37 -19.86
C LEU A 320 -3.06 5.87 -19.70
N VAL A 321 -3.55 5.46 -18.53
CA VAL A 321 -3.88 4.06 -18.27
C VAL A 321 -5.04 3.58 -19.15
N MET A 322 -6.10 4.40 -19.29
CA MET A 322 -7.19 4.13 -20.23
C MET A 322 -6.66 3.91 -21.66
N MET A 323 -5.74 4.75 -22.10
CA MET A 323 -5.11 4.63 -23.43
C MET A 323 -4.25 3.40 -23.58
N ARG A 324 -3.48 3.04 -22.55
CA ARG A 324 -2.58 1.88 -22.58
C ARG A 324 -3.34 0.57 -22.71
N TYR A 325 -4.44 0.46 -22.01
CA TYR A 325 -5.21 -0.78 -21.89
C TYR A 325 -6.52 -0.79 -22.70
N GLY A 326 -6.84 0.31 -23.39
CA GLY A 326 -8.06 0.40 -24.19
C GLY A 326 -9.35 0.44 -23.38
N VAL A 327 -9.28 0.90 -22.13
CA VAL A 327 -10.42 1.01 -21.21
C VAL A 327 -11.13 2.35 -21.44
N ASP A 328 -12.45 2.34 -21.56
CA ASP A 328 -13.26 3.51 -21.90
C ASP A 328 -14.01 4.12 -20.71
N ASP A 329 -13.89 3.53 -19.52
CA ASP A 329 -14.53 4.00 -18.29
C ASP A 329 -13.53 4.06 -17.12
N VAL A 330 -13.24 5.28 -16.65
CA VAL A 330 -12.28 5.53 -15.57
C VAL A 330 -12.71 4.90 -14.24
N ARG A 331 -14.02 4.77 -14.01
CA ARG A 331 -14.58 4.22 -12.76
C ARG A 331 -14.15 2.77 -12.51
N LEU A 332 -13.78 2.04 -13.56
CA LEU A 332 -13.28 0.66 -13.44
C LEU A 332 -11.97 0.59 -12.65
N PHE A 333 -11.10 1.62 -12.75
CA PHE A 333 -9.86 1.69 -11.98
C PHE A 333 -10.08 2.06 -10.51
N HIS A 334 -11.17 2.73 -10.19
CA HIS A 334 -11.53 3.17 -8.84
C HIS A 334 -12.55 2.26 -8.16
N GLY A 335 -13.05 1.27 -8.90
CA GLY A 335 -13.98 0.26 -8.39
C GLY A 335 -13.27 -0.84 -7.58
N THR A 336 -14.07 -1.63 -6.86
CA THR A 336 -13.60 -2.75 -6.02
C THR A 336 -13.69 -4.11 -6.72
N ASP A 337 -13.93 -4.16 -8.04
CA ASP A 337 -14.06 -5.43 -8.76
C ASP A 337 -12.68 -6.06 -9.02
N LEU A 338 -12.32 -7.01 -8.18
CA LEU A 338 -11.05 -7.73 -8.29
C LEU A 338 -10.92 -8.52 -9.60
N ARG A 339 -12.04 -8.90 -10.25
CA ARG A 339 -11.99 -9.57 -11.55
C ARG A 339 -11.45 -8.67 -12.65
N PHE A 340 -11.75 -7.36 -12.56
CA PHE A 340 -11.18 -6.36 -13.45
C PHE A 340 -9.71 -6.13 -13.11
N LEU A 341 -9.40 -5.84 -11.84
CA LEU A 341 -8.04 -5.50 -11.41
C LEU A 341 -7.04 -6.66 -11.60
N SER A 342 -7.48 -7.91 -11.47
CA SER A 342 -6.60 -9.08 -11.66
C SER A 342 -6.15 -9.30 -13.11
N GLN A 343 -6.67 -8.55 -14.08
CA GLN A 343 -6.24 -8.60 -15.48
C GLN A 343 -4.90 -7.86 -15.74
N PHE A 344 -4.43 -7.08 -14.78
CA PHE A 344 -3.22 -6.25 -14.91
C PHE A 344 -1.99 -6.83 -14.17
N ASN A 345 -2.01 -8.13 -13.86
CA ASN A 345 -0.92 -8.84 -13.17
C ASN A 345 0.20 -9.24 -14.14
#